data_19db9cdf7d59515c4ff94459f750d997
#
_entry.id   19db9cdf7d59515c4ff94459f750d997
#
_cell.length_a   1.000
_cell.length_b   1.000
_cell.length_c   1.000
_cell.angle_alpha   90.00
_cell.angle_beta   90.00
_cell.angle_gamma   90.00
#
_symmetry.space_group_name_H-M   'P 1'
#
loop_
_entity.id
_entity.type
_entity.pdbx_description
1 polymer ?
#
loop_
_entity_poly.entity_id
_entity_poly.type
_entity_poly.pdbx_seq_one_letter_code
_entity_poly.pdbx_strand_id
1 'polypeptide(L)'
;MFWTQELLKAINKDQPQLINDSKTPSGEPHIGSLRGVLIHDAIYKVLRDEGYNVRYTFGSDDYDPVDEIPKGQDEHFSKYLGMPLCNVPAPPGSEFSDMADHFISGFFKIFDTLGVEAEKYRMRDIYRSGQFNEAIEQILNNSDAIRGIYKKVSGPEKSDKW
;
A
#
# COMPACT_ATOMS: atom_id res chain seq x y z
N MET A 1 -5.32 5.42 28.65
CA MET A 1 -5.72 4.09 28.10
C MET A 1 -4.49 3.18 28.20
N PHE A 2 -4.62 1.94 28.67
CA PHE A 2 -3.49 1.09 29.05
C PHE A 2 -2.46 0.87 27.93
N TRP A 3 -2.90 0.54 26.71
CA TRP A 3 -2.00 0.29 25.56
C TRP A 3 -1.20 1.53 25.12
N THR A 4 -1.74 2.74 25.31
CA THR A 4 -1.04 3.98 24.93
C THR A 4 0.18 4.22 25.78
N GLN A 5 0.14 3.90 27.06
CA GLN A 5 1.28 4.03 27.97
C GLN A 5 2.43 3.08 27.58
N GLU A 6 2.11 1.86 27.18
CA GLU A 6 3.12 0.89 26.73
C GLU A 6 3.72 1.32 25.38
N LEU A 7 2.92 1.84 24.47
CA LEU A 7 3.38 2.41 23.20
C LEU A 7 4.39 3.55 23.45
N LEU A 8 4.02 4.52 24.28
CA LEU A 8 4.86 5.69 24.57
C LEU A 8 6.19 5.33 25.24
N LYS A 9 6.23 4.26 26.05
CA LYS A 9 7.49 3.73 26.63
C LYS A 9 8.39 3.08 25.57
N ALA A 10 7.81 2.48 24.54
CA ALA A 10 8.55 1.75 23.51
C ALA A 10 9.14 2.64 22.42
N ILE A 11 8.62 3.86 22.25
CA ILE A 11 8.99 4.76 21.14
C ILE A 11 9.91 5.88 21.65
N ASN A 12 11.05 6.07 20.97
CA ASN A 12 11.96 7.17 21.28
C ASN A 12 11.40 8.51 20.77
N LYS A 13 11.10 9.42 21.69
CA LYS A 13 10.52 10.73 21.37
C LYS A 13 11.48 11.67 20.63
N ASP A 14 12.78 11.47 20.77
CA ASP A 14 13.82 12.32 20.13
C ASP A 14 14.04 11.94 18.65
N GLN A 15 13.39 10.88 18.18
CA GLN A 15 13.48 10.42 16.79
C GLN A 15 12.18 10.72 16.03
N PRO A 16 12.26 11.15 14.76
CA PRO A 16 11.07 11.25 13.91
C PRO A 16 10.41 9.87 13.77
N GLN A 17 9.09 9.83 13.83
CA GLN A 17 8.29 8.63 13.70
C GLN A 17 7.53 8.66 12.38
N LEU A 18 7.54 7.54 11.67
CA LEU A 18 6.73 7.34 10.48
C LEU A 18 5.81 6.14 10.69
N ILE A 19 4.52 6.38 10.59
CA ILE A 19 3.51 5.34 10.48
C ILE A 19 3.16 5.26 9.00
N ASN A 20 3.26 4.08 8.43
CA ASN A 20 2.91 3.86 7.02
C ASN A 20 1.98 2.66 6.90
N ASP A 21 0.99 2.80 6.04
CA ASP A 21 0.08 1.74 5.63
C ASP A 21 -0.18 1.86 4.13
N SER A 22 -0.65 0.82 3.50
CA SER A 22 -0.96 0.85 2.07
C SER A 22 -2.06 -0.14 1.71
N LYS A 23 -2.60 0.02 0.50
CA LYS A 23 -3.55 -0.91 -0.08
C LYS A 23 -3.42 -0.97 -1.58
N THR A 24 -3.39 -2.20 -2.10
CA THR A 24 -3.55 -2.47 -3.53
C THR A 24 -5.02 -2.29 -3.92
N PRO A 25 -5.35 -1.35 -4.83
CA PRO A 25 -6.73 -1.07 -5.25
C PRO A 25 -7.21 -2.04 -6.33
N SER A 26 -7.20 -3.34 -6.03
CA SER A 26 -7.56 -4.42 -6.97
C SER A 26 -9.06 -4.76 -6.98
N GLY A 27 -9.88 -4.12 -6.13
CA GLY A 27 -11.31 -4.37 -6.02
C GLY A 27 -11.96 -3.54 -4.92
N GLU A 28 -13.28 -3.73 -4.73
CA GLU A 28 -14.02 -3.02 -3.70
C GLU A 28 -13.45 -3.29 -2.30
N PRO A 29 -13.19 -2.24 -1.51
CA PRO A 29 -12.67 -2.39 -0.17
C PRO A 29 -13.75 -2.98 0.76
N HIS A 30 -13.38 -4.00 1.53
CA HIS A 30 -14.25 -4.53 2.57
C HIS A 30 -13.89 -3.93 3.94
N ILE A 31 -14.77 -4.06 4.94
CA ILE A 31 -14.58 -3.47 6.28
C ILE A 31 -13.28 -3.91 6.96
N GLY A 32 -12.80 -5.12 6.69
CA GLY A 32 -11.51 -5.60 7.20
C GLY A 32 -10.32 -4.76 6.75
N SER A 33 -10.41 -4.10 5.58
CA SER A 33 -9.37 -3.20 5.08
C SER A 33 -9.21 -1.94 5.94
N LEU A 34 -10.23 -1.54 6.72
CA LEU A 34 -10.18 -0.38 7.62
C LEU A 34 -9.48 -0.69 8.95
N ARG A 35 -9.31 -1.96 9.29
CA ARG A 35 -8.73 -2.33 10.60
C ARG A 35 -7.33 -1.76 10.81
N GLY A 36 -6.45 -1.94 9.85
CA GLY A 36 -5.08 -1.39 9.88
C GLY A 36 -5.11 0.13 9.95
N VAL A 37 -5.88 0.74 9.06
CA VAL A 37 -6.04 2.20 8.96
C VAL A 37 -6.44 2.82 10.30
N LEU A 38 -7.46 2.29 10.96
CA LEU A 38 -7.96 2.84 12.23
C LEU A 38 -6.98 2.64 13.39
N ILE A 39 -6.25 1.52 13.40
CA ILE A 39 -5.19 1.29 14.39
C ILE A 39 -4.05 2.28 14.19
N HIS A 40 -3.60 2.45 12.96
CA HIS A 40 -2.51 3.37 12.63
C HIS A 40 -2.88 4.83 12.89
N ASP A 41 -4.10 5.23 12.54
CA ASP A 41 -4.63 6.56 12.84
C ASP A 41 -4.73 6.83 14.34
N ALA A 42 -5.18 5.84 15.13
CA ALA A 42 -5.22 5.95 16.58
C ALA A 42 -3.81 6.10 17.18
N ILE A 43 -2.84 5.34 16.68
CA ILE A 43 -1.43 5.46 17.11
C ILE A 43 -0.88 6.84 16.74
N TYR A 44 -1.12 7.28 15.50
CA TYR A 44 -0.71 8.59 15.02
C TYR A 44 -1.25 9.71 15.93
N LYS A 45 -2.55 9.71 16.21
CA LYS A 45 -3.18 10.73 17.06
C LYS A 45 -2.63 10.74 18.47
N VAL A 46 -2.38 9.56 19.07
CA VAL A 46 -1.75 9.48 20.40
C VAL A 46 -0.35 10.08 20.39
N LEU A 47 0.49 9.73 19.42
CA LEU A 47 1.86 10.25 19.33
C LEU A 47 1.87 11.75 19.07
N ARG A 48 1.01 12.24 18.18
CA ARG A 48 0.86 13.67 17.87
C ARG A 48 0.45 14.46 19.12
N ASP A 49 -0.57 14.01 19.84
CA ASP A 49 -1.12 14.69 21.02
C ASP A 49 -0.13 14.70 22.18
N GLU A 50 0.78 13.72 22.23
CA GLU A 50 1.90 13.67 23.20
C GLU A 50 3.14 14.44 22.71
N GLY A 51 3.06 15.13 21.57
CA GLY A 51 4.10 16.01 21.03
C GLY A 51 5.29 15.29 20.40
N TYR A 52 5.09 14.10 19.84
CA TYR A 52 6.08 13.43 19.00
C TYR A 52 6.14 14.09 17.62
N ASN A 53 7.33 14.10 17.01
CA ASN A 53 7.47 14.38 15.58
C ASN A 53 7.04 13.14 14.78
N VAL A 54 5.77 13.08 14.41
CA VAL A 54 5.16 11.90 13.77
C VAL A 54 4.43 12.28 12.50
N ARG A 55 4.54 11.42 11.49
CA ARG A 55 3.74 11.45 10.26
C ARG A 55 2.99 10.14 10.10
N TYR A 56 1.79 10.21 9.54
CA TYR A 56 1.06 9.04 9.07
C TYR A 56 0.85 9.16 7.57
N THR A 57 1.35 8.20 6.82
CA THR A 57 1.23 8.12 5.36
C THR A 57 0.44 6.89 4.95
N PHE A 58 -0.38 7.01 3.90
CA PHE A 58 -1.12 5.90 3.32
C PHE A 58 -0.90 5.82 1.82
N GLY A 59 -0.33 4.72 1.36
CA GLY A 59 -0.02 4.44 -0.04
C GLY A 59 -1.17 3.75 -0.78
N SER A 60 -1.43 4.19 -2.00
CA SER A 60 -2.13 3.36 -2.97
C SER A 60 -1.10 2.59 -3.78
N ASP A 61 -1.08 1.25 -3.65
CA ASP A 61 -0.18 0.36 -4.38
C ASP A 61 -0.73 0.14 -5.81
N ASP A 62 -0.96 1.26 -6.49
CA ASP A 62 -1.65 1.35 -7.77
C ASP A 62 -0.76 1.00 -8.97
N TYR A 63 0.53 0.73 -8.72
CA TYR A 63 1.47 0.22 -9.71
C TYR A 63 1.63 -1.30 -9.64
N ASP A 64 0.98 -1.96 -8.69
CA ASP A 64 0.91 -3.41 -8.62
C ASP A 64 0.20 -3.99 -9.86
N PRO A 65 0.61 -5.17 -10.33
CA PRO A 65 -0.06 -5.83 -11.45
C PRO A 65 -1.45 -6.33 -11.05
N VAL A 66 -2.36 -6.39 -12.03
CA VAL A 66 -3.61 -7.13 -11.89
C VAL A 66 -3.28 -8.62 -11.75
N ASP A 67 -3.45 -9.18 -10.58
CA ASP A 67 -3.25 -10.59 -10.25
C ASP A 67 -4.58 -11.31 -9.93
N GLU A 68 -5.60 -10.57 -9.52
CA GLU A 68 -6.96 -11.06 -9.32
C GLU A 68 -7.98 -10.17 -10.05
N ILE A 69 -9.04 -10.80 -10.53
CA ILE A 69 -10.12 -10.10 -11.20
C ILE A 69 -11.23 -9.83 -10.19
N PRO A 70 -11.73 -8.57 -10.09
CA PRO A 70 -12.86 -8.25 -9.23
C PRO A 70 -14.08 -9.12 -9.58
N LYS A 71 -14.73 -9.65 -8.56
CA LYS A 71 -15.86 -10.57 -8.71
C LYS A 71 -16.94 -10.02 -9.66
N GLY A 72 -17.28 -10.79 -10.67
CA GLY A 72 -18.30 -10.43 -11.66
C GLY A 72 -17.81 -9.45 -12.74
N GLN A 73 -16.50 -9.20 -12.84
CA GLN A 73 -15.92 -8.30 -13.84
C GLN A 73 -14.91 -9.00 -14.77
N ASP A 74 -15.01 -10.34 -14.87
CA ASP A 74 -14.09 -11.18 -15.66
C ASP A 74 -14.02 -10.76 -17.13
N GLU A 75 -15.14 -10.47 -17.76
CA GLU A 75 -15.22 -10.07 -19.16
C GLU A 75 -14.43 -8.78 -19.43
N HIS A 76 -14.45 -7.83 -18.50
CA HIS A 76 -13.75 -6.56 -18.64
C HIS A 76 -12.26 -6.67 -18.36
N PHE A 77 -11.87 -7.35 -17.26
CA PHE A 77 -10.51 -7.27 -16.74
C PHE A 77 -9.58 -8.43 -17.13
N SER A 78 -10.08 -9.60 -17.59
CA SER A 78 -9.24 -10.78 -17.90
C SER A 78 -8.06 -10.49 -18.85
N LYS A 79 -8.26 -9.62 -19.81
CA LYS A 79 -7.23 -9.25 -20.80
C LYS A 79 -6.12 -8.36 -20.24
N TYR A 80 -6.27 -7.86 -19.02
CA TYR A 80 -5.31 -6.96 -18.38
C TYR A 80 -4.48 -7.62 -17.28
N LEU A 81 -4.61 -8.95 -17.09
CA LEU A 81 -3.79 -9.67 -16.11
C LEU A 81 -2.29 -9.39 -16.33
N GLY A 82 -1.60 -9.06 -15.24
CA GLY A 82 -0.19 -8.68 -15.23
C GLY A 82 0.10 -7.21 -15.58
N MET A 83 -0.90 -6.43 -15.97
CA MET A 83 -0.74 -5.01 -16.24
C MET A 83 -0.84 -4.20 -14.93
N PRO A 84 -0.04 -3.15 -14.71
CA PRO A 84 -0.21 -2.26 -13.55
C PRO A 84 -1.62 -1.69 -13.46
N LEU A 85 -2.22 -1.73 -12.27
CA LEU A 85 -3.61 -1.31 -12.01
C LEU A 85 -3.92 0.08 -12.56
N CYS A 86 -2.98 1.02 -12.43
CA CYS A 86 -3.11 2.39 -12.94
C CYS A 86 -3.04 2.53 -14.47
N ASN A 87 -2.72 1.44 -15.18
CA ASN A 87 -2.73 1.40 -16.64
C ASN A 87 -3.95 0.65 -17.20
N VAL A 88 -4.77 0.09 -16.32
CA VAL A 88 -5.99 -0.64 -16.69
C VAL A 88 -7.17 0.33 -16.71
N PRO A 89 -7.96 0.38 -17.79
CA PRO A 89 -9.14 1.22 -17.81
C PRO A 89 -10.12 0.88 -16.68
N ALA A 90 -10.76 1.89 -16.13
CA ALA A 90 -11.82 1.70 -15.12
C ALA A 90 -12.99 0.87 -15.70
N PRO A 91 -13.82 0.24 -14.85
CA PRO A 91 -14.99 -0.49 -15.33
C PRO A 91 -15.98 0.44 -16.05
N PRO A 92 -16.78 -0.10 -16.97
CA PRO A 92 -17.80 0.67 -17.70
C PRO A 92 -18.73 1.44 -16.74
N GLY A 93 -18.97 2.72 -17.04
CA GLY A 93 -19.79 3.58 -16.21
C GLY A 93 -19.07 4.26 -15.04
N SER A 94 -17.77 4.02 -14.85
CA SER A 94 -16.97 4.73 -13.87
C SER A 94 -16.74 6.19 -14.26
N GLU A 95 -16.66 7.07 -13.27
CA GLU A 95 -16.22 8.46 -13.45
C GLU A 95 -14.69 8.62 -13.53
N PHE A 96 -13.94 7.53 -13.22
CA PHE A 96 -12.50 7.50 -13.20
C PHE A 96 -11.93 6.92 -14.50
N SER A 97 -10.69 7.29 -14.85
CA SER A 97 -10.02 6.84 -16.07
C SER A 97 -9.41 5.44 -15.94
N ASP A 98 -8.98 5.06 -14.74
CA ASP A 98 -8.30 3.80 -14.50
C ASP A 98 -8.88 3.03 -13.30
N MET A 99 -8.56 1.71 -13.28
CA MET A 99 -9.04 0.76 -12.29
C MET A 99 -8.62 1.13 -10.86
N ALA A 100 -7.38 1.59 -10.70
CA ALA A 100 -6.86 1.93 -9.38
C ALA A 100 -7.58 3.14 -8.78
N ASP A 101 -7.82 4.19 -9.56
CA ASP A 101 -8.56 5.36 -9.11
C ASP A 101 -10.02 5.04 -8.81
N HIS A 102 -10.64 4.15 -9.59
CA HIS A 102 -11.99 3.69 -9.35
C HIS A 102 -12.15 3.07 -7.95
N PHE A 103 -11.29 2.11 -7.60
CA PHE A 103 -11.41 1.38 -6.33
C PHE A 103 -10.87 2.15 -5.13
N ILE A 104 -9.80 2.93 -5.27
CA ILE A 104 -9.21 3.63 -4.10
C ILE A 104 -10.00 4.88 -3.68
N SER A 105 -10.69 5.54 -4.61
CA SER A 105 -11.41 6.78 -4.32
C SER A 105 -12.52 6.59 -3.29
N GLY A 106 -13.28 5.50 -3.40
CA GLY A 106 -14.29 5.11 -2.41
C GLY A 106 -13.68 4.91 -1.02
N PHE A 107 -12.51 4.26 -0.97
CA PHE A 107 -11.80 4.01 0.28
C PHE A 107 -11.32 5.32 0.92
N PHE A 108 -10.81 6.24 0.14
CA PHE A 108 -10.37 7.54 0.64
C PHE A 108 -11.53 8.43 1.13
N LYS A 109 -12.72 8.34 0.53
CA LYS A 109 -13.93 9.00 1.04
C LYS A 109 -14.31 8.49 2.44
N ILE A 110 -14.08 7.20 2.72
CA ILE A 110 -14.30 6.64 4.05
C ILE A 110 -13.32 7.22 5.07
N PHE A 111 -12.05 7.44 4.70
CA PHE A 111 -11.07 8.12 5.58
C PHE A 111 -11.59 9.49 6.01
N ASP A 112 -12.06 10.29 5.07
CA ASP A 112 -12.56 11.63 5.34
C ASP A 112 -13.80 11.57 6.27
N THR A 113 -14.67 10.59 6.07
CA THR A 113 -15.86 10.37 6.92
C THR A 113 -15.50 9.96 8.35
N LEU A 114 -14.45 9.15 8.52
CA LEU A 114 -13.99 8.65 9.82
C LEU A 114 -12.99 9.59 10.50
N GLY A 115 -12.58 10.67 9.85
CA GLY A 115 -11.59 11.60 10.35
C GLY A 115 -10.17 11.01 10.47
N VAL A 116 -9.81 10.13 9.52
CA VAL A 116 -8.46 9.58 9.39
C VAL A 116 -7.53 10.64 8.81
N GLU A 117 -6.42 10.90 9.48
CA GLU A 117 -5.50 12.00 9.14
C GLU A 117 -4.24 11.53 8.40
N ALA A 118 -4.37 10.57 7.48
CA ALA A 118 -3.25 10.07 6.69
C ALA A 118 -2.92 10.97 5.49
N GLU A 119 -1.63 11.22 5.28
CA GLU A 119 -1.09 11.81 4.05
C GLU A 119 -1.15 10.75 2.93
N LYS A 120 -1.99 10.97 1.93
CA LYS A 120 -2.23 10.00 0.85
C LYS A 120 -1.18 10.17 -0.25
N TYR A 121 -0.57 9.06 -0.73
CA TYR A 121 0.36 9.06 -1.86
C TYR A 121 0.06 7.92 -2.85
N ARG A 122 0.61 8.04 -4.07
CA ARG A 122 0.43 7.07 -5.15
C ARG A 122 1.76 6.42 -5.51
N MET A 123 1.79 5.09 -5.55
CA MET A 123 3.00 4.37 -5.98
C MET A 123 3.34 4.64 -7.44
N ARG A 124 2.33 4.83 -8.32
CA ARG A 124 2.56 5.21 -9.73
C ARG A 124 3.44 6.44 -9.88
N ASP A 125 3.30 7.43 -9.00
CA ASP A 125 4.08 8.67 -9.07
C ASP A 125 5.53 8.42 -8.68
N ILE A 126 5.75 7.61 -7.64
CA ILE A 126 7.09 7.24 -7.16
C ILE A 126 7.83 6.42 -8.22
N TYR A 127 7.18 5.41 -8.82
CA TYR A 127 7.79 4.61 -9.89
C TYR A 127 8.11 5.45 -11.13
N ARG A 128 7.15 6.26 -11.60
CA ARG A 128 7.31 7.07 -12.82
C ARG A 128 8.28 8.23 -12.66
N SER A 129 8.49 8.72 -11.45
CA SER A 129 9.52 9.74 -11.17
C SER A 129 10.94 9.18 -11.17
N GLY A 130 11.10 7.86 -11.19
CA GLY A 130 12.40 7.19 -11.16
C GLY A 130 13.03 7.08 -9.77
N GLN A 131 12.32 7.42 -8.71
CA GLN A 131 12.84 7.35 -7.33
C GLN A 131 13.30 5.94 -6.94
N PHE A 132 12.73 4.90 -7.54
CA PHE A 132 13.10 3.50 -7.27
C PHE A 132 14.16 2.94 -8.24
N ASN A 133 14.60 3.69 -9.27
CA ASN A 133 15.48 3.14 -10.31
C ASN A 133 16.76 2.53 -9.74
N GLU A 134 17.44 3.22 -8.83
CA GLU A 134 18.66 2.71 -8.20
C GLU A 134 18.40 1.44 -7.38
N ALA A 135 17.33 1.42 -6.57
CA ALA A 135 16.95 0.26 -5.78
C ALA A 135 16.57 -0.94 -6.66
N ILE A 136 15.82 -0.70 -7.74
CA ILE A 136 15.46 -1.73 -8.73
C ILE A 136 16.71 -2.30 -9.39
N GLU A 137 17.63 -1.45 -9.81
CA GLU A 137 18.90 -1.89 -10.41
C GLU A 137 19.72 -2.76 -9.43
N GLN A 138 19.81 -2.35 -8.16
CA GLN A 138 20.48 -3.13 -7.13
C GLN A 138 19.82 -4.50 -6.93
N ILE A 139 18.49 -4.57 -6.89
CA ILE A 139 17.74 -5.83 -6.74
C ILE A 139 18.00 -6.75 -7.93
N LEU A 140 17.91 -6.22 -9.14
CA LEU A 140 18.13 -7.01 -10.36
C LEU A 140 19.56 -7.54 -10.45
N ASN A 141 20.57 -6.73 -10.11
CA ASN A 141 21.97 -7.13 -10.11
C ASN A 141 22.32 -8.14 -9.01
N ASN A 142 21.47 -8.28 -7.98
CA ASN A 142 21.66 -9.21 -6.86
C ASN A 142 20.62 -10.33 -6.81
N SER A 143 19.93 -10.59 -7.91
CA SER A 143 18.81 -11.57 -7.97
C SER A 143 19.21 -12.98 -7.51
N ASP A 144 20.42 -13.46 -7.80
CA ASP A 144 20.92 -14.76 -7.36
C ASP A 144 21.07 -14.83 -5.83
N ALA A 145 21.62 -13.77 -5.23
CA ALA A 145 21.75 -13.67 -3.78
C ALA A 145 20.39 -13.65 -3.09
N ILE A 146 19.42 -12.92 -3.66
CA ILE A 146 18.04 -12.85 -3.16
C ILE A 146 17.37 -14.21 -3.24
N ARG A 147 17.48 -14.94 -4.35
CA ARG A 147 16.99 -16.32 -4.48
C ARG A 147 17.61 -17.25 -3.44
N GLY A 148 18.93 -17.11 -3.20
CA GLY A 148 19.63 -17.86 -2.16
C GLY A 148 19.11 -17.61 -0.75
N ILE A 149 18.77 -16.35 -0.43
CA ILE A 149 18.15 -15.98 0.85
C ILE A 149 16.75 -16.56 0.96
N TYR A 150 15.93 -16.44 -0.08
CA TYR A 150 14.60 -17.05 -0.13
C TYR A 150 14.63 -18.54 0.16
N LYS A 151 15.56 -19.27 -0.48
CA LYS A 151 15.73 -20.72 -0.23
C LYS A 151 16.05 -21.02 1.23
N LYS A 152 16.93 -20.23 1.86
CA LYS A 152 17.33 -20.43 3.27
C LYS A 152 16.22 -20.10 4.27
N VAL A 153 15.43 -19.06 4.01
CA VAL A 153 14.45 -18.51 4.98
C VAL A 153 13.07 -19.13 4.80
N SER A 154 12.61 -19.28 3.55
CA SER A 154 11.24 -19.69 3.22
C SER A 154 11.14 -21.14 2.72
N GLY A 155 12.26 -21.79 2.41
CA GLY A 155 12.31 -23.19 1.95
C GLY A 155 12.00 -23.41 0.47
N PRO A 156 10.99 -22.82 -0.16
CA PRO A 156 10.72 -23.06 -1.57
C PRO A 156 11.77 -22.43 -2.47
N GLU A 157 12.14 -23.16 -3.53
CA GLU A 157 13.01 -22.64 -4.57
C GLU A 157 12.20 -21.70 -5.50
N LYS A 158 12.77 -20.53 -5.78
CA LYS A 158 12.28 -19.66 -6.85
C LYS A 158 12.95 -20.05 -8.16
N SER A 159 12.18 -20.10 -9.25
CA SER A 159 12.72 -20.42 -10.56
C SER A 159 13.69 -19.35 -11.07
N ASP A 160 14.55 -19.69 -12.03
CA ASP A 160 15.49 -18.74 -12.66
C ASP A 160 14.77 -17.59 -13.43
N LYS A 161 13.47 -17.73 -13.60
CA LYS A 161 12.60 -16.73 -14.27
C LYS A 161 11.87 -15.82 -13.30
N TRP A 162 12.14 -15.97 -12.00
CA TRP A 162 11.54 -15.13 -10.97
C TRP A 162 12.40 -13.93 -10.67
#